data_c469976280707fc3a41ca1cb4c207e38
#
_entry.id   c469976280707fc3a41ca1cb4c207e38
#
_cell.length_a   1.000
_cell.length_b   1.000
_cell.length_c   1.000
_cell.angle_alpha   90.00
_cell.angle_beta   90.00
_cell.angle_gamma   90.00
#
_symmetry.space_group_name_H-M   'P 1'
#
loop_
_entity.id
_entity.type
_entity.pdbx_description
1 polymer ?
#
loop_
_entity_poly.entity_id
_entity_poly.type
_entity_poly.pdbx_seq_one_letter_code
_entity_poly.pdbx_strand_id
1 'polypeptide(L)'
;YVAGTMGSAHFWLGTAAGRTFIASPMCEVGSVGIMLTYQSFKEYFRKQGIDYREIYPDSADLKNYETRAIEKENNEEPIKQRLAVMHRIFCDAISRNLGIAYDPELPLFRGQIFTGDVAVANGYIDQFGTLEDAVKWVLAQATVRKVNEMYNI
;
A
#
# COMPACT_ATOMS: atom_id res chain seq x y z
N TYR A 1 -4.17 -16.09 0.99
CA TYR A 1 -5.36 -16.26 1.83
C TYR A 1 -5.48 -15.13 2.83
N VAL A 2 -6.63 -14.48 2.85
CA VAL A 2 -6.94 -13.34 3.73
C VAL A 2 -7.87 -13.82 4.85
N ALA A 3 -7.34 -13.90 6.08
CA ALA A 3 -8.09 -14.35 7.26
C ALA A 3 -8.67 -13.20 8.10
N GLY A 4 -8.29 -11.96 7.80
CA GLY A 4 -8.70 -10.76 8.54
C GLY A 4 -8.50 -9.52 7.68
N THR A 5 -7.58 -8.62 8.05
CA THR A 5 -7.29 -7.41 7.29
C THR A 5 -6.03 -7.56 6.43
N MET A 6 -6.15 -7.26 5.15
CA MET A 6 -5.03 -7.17 4.20
C MET A 6 -5.07 -5.79 3.53
N GLY A 7 -4.52 -4.78 4.18
CA GLY A 7 -4.53 -3.39 3.71
C GLY A 7 -3.15 -2.84 3.35
N SER A 8 -3.11 -1.77 2.58
CA SER A 8 -1.90 -1.01 2.25
C SER A 8 -0.80 -1.91 1.65
N ALA A 9 0.41 -1.91 2.19
CA ALA A 9 1.52 -2.73 1.71
C ALA A 9 1.21 -4.23 1.69
N HIS A 10 0.39 -4.74 2.62
CA HIS A 10 -0.04 -6.14 2.59
C HIS A 10 -0.95 -6.43 1.39
N PHE A 11 -1.82 -5.48 1.03
CA PHE A 11 -2.65 -5.60 -0.16
C PHE A 11 -1.79 -5.59 -1.44
N TRP A 12 -0.76 -4.74 -1.49
CA TRP A 12 0.19 -4.74 -2.59
C TRP A 12 0.86 -6.11 -2.78
N LEU A 13 1.38 -6.69 -1.69
CA LEU A 13 1.99 -8.02 -1.74
C LEU A 13 0.96 -9.11 -2.09
N GLY A 14 -0.21 -9.07 -1.48
CA GLY A 14 -1.26 -10.08 -1.70
C GLY A 14 -1.80 -10.11 -3.11
N THR A 15 -1.98 -8.96 -3.75
CA THR A 15 -2.47 -8.87 -5.14
C THR A 15 -1.44 -9.35 -6.17
N ALA A 16 -0.16 -9.48 -5.80
CA ALA A 16 0.85 -10.09 -6.67
C ALA A 16 0.75 -11.62 -6.77
N ALA A 17 -0.08 -12.25 -5.94
CA ALA A 17 -0.33 -13.70 -6.01
C ALA A 17 -1.16 -14.06 -7.25
N GLY A 18 -0.96 -15.26 -7.78
CA GLY A 18 -1.73 -15.74 -8.93
C GLY A 18 -3.21 -16.01 -8.64
N ARG A 19 -3.59 -16.11 -7.38
CA ARG A 19 -4.97 -16.23 -6.91
C ARG A 19 -5.11 -15.79 -5.46
N THR A 20 -6.23 -15.16 -5.15
CA THR A 20 -6.54 -14.66 -3.82
C THR A 20 -7.82 -15.28 -3.28
N PHE A 21 -7.80 -15.65 -2.00
CA PHE A 21 -8.94 -16.18 -1.28
C PHE A 21 -9.20 -15.34 -0.03
N ILE A 22 -10.46 -15.09 0.30
CA ILE A 22 -10.84 -14.36 1.52
C ILE A 22 -11.78 -15.19 2.37
N ALA A 23 -11.53 -15.21 3.68
CA ALA A 23 -12.24 -16.10 4.61
C ALA A 23 -13.72 -15.75 4.79
N SER A 24 -14.05 -14.48 4.76
CA SER A 24 -15.36 -14.00 5.23
C SER A 24 -15.69 -12.63 4.65
N PRO A 25 -16.99 -12.28 4.51
CA PRO A 25 -17.43 -10.92 4.20
C PRO A 25 -16.95 -9.85 5.19
N MET A 26 -16.63 -10.26 6.44
CA MET A 26 -16.12 -9.36 7.50
C MET A 26 -14.63 -9.07 7.40
N CYS A 27 -13.89 -9.78 6.56
CA CYS A 27 -12.50 -9.44 6.27
C CYS A 27 -12.41 -8.14 5.49
N GLU A 28 -11.25 -7.47 5.58
CA GLU A 28 -11.04 -6.15 4.98
C GLU A 28 -9.82 -6.14 4.08
N VAL A 29 -9.91 -5.43 2.94
CA VAL A 29 -8.78 -5.26 2.01
C VAL A 29 -8.77 -3.83 1.43
N GLY A 30 -7.66 -3.46 0.78
CA GLY A 30 -7.54 -2.17 0.10
C GLY A 30 -6.55 -1.23 0.78
N SER A 31 -6.98 -0.02 1.15
CA SER A 31 -6.09 1.01 1.70
C SER A 31 -4.92 1.33 0.75
N VAL A 32 -5.21 1.44 -0.55
CA VAL A 32 -4.22 1.81 -1.57
C VAL A 32 -4.00 3.31 -1.51
N GLY A 33 -3.16 3.72 -0.59
CA GLY A 33 -2.88 5.12 -0.32
C GLY A 33 -1.56 5.31 0.43
N ILE A 34 -1.03 6.51 0.31
CA ILE A 34 0.18 6.94 1.02
C ILE A 34 -0.18 8.17 1.84
N MET A 35 0.21 8.16 3.11
CA MET A 35 0.05 9.33 3.97
C MET A 35 1.29 9.52 4.84
N LEU A 36 1.50 10.74 5.27
CA LEU A 36 2.48 11.11 6.28
C LEU A 36 1.78 11.90 7.36
N THR A 37 1.97 11.52 8.62
CA THR A 37 1.53 12.31 9.76
C THR A 37 2.67 13.20 10.20
N TYR A 38 2.47 14.51 10.14
CA TYR A 38 3.43 15.50 10.67
C TYR A 38 3.02 15.93 12.05
N GLN A 39 3.99 15.94 12.98
CA GLN A 39 3.81 16.44 14.35
C GLN A 39 5.04 17.25 14.76
N SER A 40 4.86 18.50 15.14
CA SER A 40 5.93 19.35 15.65
C SER A 40 5.91 19.41 17.17
N PHE A 41 7.06 19.14 17.79
CA PHE A 41 7.29 19.34 19.22
C PHE A 41 8.14 20.57 19.52
N LYS A 42 8.47 21.38 18.51
CA LYS A 42 9.41 22.49 18.63
C LYS A 42 8.98 23.52 19.66
N GLU A 43 7.71 23.90 19.65
CA GLU A 43 7.18 24.87 20.61
C GLU A 43 7.13 24.29 22.04
N TYR A 44 6.85 23.01 22.18
CA TYR A 44 6.93 22.30 23.46
C TYR A 44 8.36 22.34 24.01
N PHE A 45 9.36 21.97 23.21
CA PHE A 45 10.77 22.01 23.63
C PHE A 45 11.22 23.43 23.99
N ARG A 46 10.83 24.42 23.21
CA ARG A 46 11.11 25.83 23.49
C ARG A 46 10.56 26.25 24.87
N LYS A 47 9.35 25.85 25.21
CA LYS A 47 8.73 26.12 26.53
C LYS A 47 9.45 25.43 27.69
N GLN A 48 10.11 24.30 27.43
CA GLN A 48 10.93 23.58 28.41
C GLN A 48 12.39 24.10 28.49
N GLY A 49 12.73 25.17 27.76
CA GLY A 49 14.09 25.70 27.70
C GLY A 49 15.07 24.87 26.89
N ILE A 50 14.58 23.94 26.08
CA ILE A 50 15.40 23.10 25.18
C ILE A 50 15.58 23.84 23.86
N ASP A 51 16.84 24.10 23.48
CA ASP A 51 17.22 24.67 22.19
C ASP A 51 17.50 23.53 21.20
N TYR A 52 16.50 23.23 20.35
CA TYR A 52 16.60 22.21 19.30
C TYR A 52 17.09 22.84 17.99
N ARG A 53 18.21 22.34 17.45
CA ARG A 53 18.79 22.82 16.19
C ARG A 53 19.13 21.69 15.26
N GLU A 54 18.80 21.85 13.97
CA GLU A 54 19.33 21.02 12.89
C GLU A 54 20.53 21.74 12.27
N ILE A 55 21.68 21.08 12.24
CA ILE A 55 22.92 21.60 11.66
C ILE A 55 23.33 20.68 10.50
N TYR A 56 23.50 21.28 9.34
CA TYR A 56 23.93 20.58 8.12
C TYR A 56 24.86 21.52 7.31
N PRO A 57 25.77 20.95 6.48
CA PRO A 57 26.63 21.75 5.62
C PRO A 57 25.81 22.37 4.46
N ASP A 58 26.25 23.50 3.94
CA ASP A 58 25.60 24.21 2.84
C ASP A 58 25.36 23.34 1.60
N SER A 59 26.26 22.36 1.38
CA SER A 59 26.13 21.38 0.29
C SER A 59 25.03 20.33 0.50
N ALA A 60 24.36 20.30 1.66
CA ALA A 60 23.31 19.35 2.02
C ALA A 60 22.02 20.07 2.49
N ASP A 61 21.75 21.24 1.93
CA ASP A 61 20.59 22.10 2.24
C ASP A 61 19.23 21.43 1.99
N LEU A 62 19.18 20.46 1.08
CA LEU A 62 17.96 19.68 0.79
C LEU A 62 17.69 18.55 1.78
N LYS A 63 18.64 18.22 2.68
CA LYS A 63 18.37 17.21 3.69
C LYS A 63 17.28 17.68 4.66
N ASN A 64 16.22 16.88 4.83
CA ASN A 64 15.01 17.23 5.60
C ASN A 64 14.31 18.53 5.13
N TYR A 65 14.56 18.98 3.88
CA TYR A 65 13.96 20.21 3.36
C TYR A 65 12.43 20.20 3.45
N GLU A 66 11.81 19.07 3.11
CA GLU A 66 10.35 18.92 3.12
C GLU A 66 9.76 19.21 4.52
N THR A 67 10.39 18.68 5.58
CA THR A 67 9.96 18.94 6.96
C THR A 67 10.19 20.41 7.34
N ARG A 68 11.34 20.98 6.95
CA ARG A 68 11.64 22.39 7.22
C ARG A 68 10.71 23.34 6.47
N ALA A 69 10.28 22.98 5.25
CA ALA A 69 9.31 23.77 4.50
C ALA A 69 7.97 23.87 5.26
N ILE A 70 7.51 22.76 5.87
CA ILE A 70 6.32 22.78 6.74
C ILE A 70 6.57 23.65 7.96
N GLU A 71 7.68 23.43 8.66
CA GLU A 71 7.96 24.11 9.94
C GLU A 71 8.19 25.64 9.82
N LYS A 72 8.90 26.06 8.78
CA LYS A 72 9.33 27.45 8.63
C LYS A 72 8.43 28.26 7.71
N GLU A 73 7.84 27.62 6.70
CA GLU A 73 7.13 28.29 5.60
C GLU A 73 5.64 27.90 5.56
N ASN A 74 5.20 26.98 6.44
CA ASN A 74 3.87 26.35 6.41
C ASN A 74 3.54 25.78 5.01
N ASN A 75 4.57 25.25 4.33
CA ASN A 75 4.50 24.74 2.97
C ASN A 75 4.59 23.22 2.95
N GLU A 76 3.46 22.56 2.67
CA GLU A 76 3.34 21.09 2.56
C GLU A 76 3.63 20.58 1.14
N GLU A 77 3.76 21.46 0.16
CA GLU A 77 3.83 21.07 -1.26
C GLU A 77 5.00 20.13 -1.59
N PRO A 78 6.23 20.32 -1.08
CA PRO A 78 7.34 19.41 -1.37
C PRO A 78 7.06 17.97 -0.89
N ILE A 79 6.46 17.82 0.28
CA ILE A 79 6.10 16.51 0.83
C ILE A 79 4.95 15.87 0.05
N LYS A 80 3.92 16.66 -0.34
CA LYS A 80 2.80 16.18 -1.14
C LYS A 80 3.27 15.66 -2.51
N GLN A 81 4.21 16.35 -3.15
CA GLN A 81 4.78 15.91 -4.44
C GLN A 81 5.49 14.56 -4.30
N ARG A 82 6.30 14.36 -3.26
CA ARG A 82 6.94 13.07 -3.01
C ARG A 82 5.92 11.96 -2.72
N LEU A 83 4.91 12.23 -1.90
CA LEU A 83 3.85 11.27 -1.59
C LEU A 83 3.04 10.91 -2.84
N ALA A 84 2.78 11.87 -3.74
CA ALA A 84 2.08 11.63 -5.00
C ALA A 84 2.84 10.67 -5.92
N VAL A 85 4.17 10.82 -6.03
CA VAL A 85 5.02 9.89 -6.79
C VAL A 85 4.94 8.48 -6.22
N MET A 86 5.09 8.33 -4.90
CA MET A 86 5.01 7.02 -4.23
C MET A 86 3.63 6.41 -4.38
N HIS A 87 2.57 7.22 -4.24
CA HIS A 87 1.19 6.77 -4.44
C HIS A 87 0.96 6.27 -5.86
N ARG A 88 1.46 6.99 -6.87
CA ARG A 88 1.35 6.57 -8.26
C ARG A 88 2.01 5.21 -8.50
N ILE A 89 3.22 4.98 -7.99
CA ILE A 89 3.91 3.69 -8.07
C ILE A 89 3.08 2.57 -7.45
N PHE A 90 2.47 2.82 -6.29
CA PHE A 90 1.60 1.87 -5.63
C PHE A 90 0.35 1.56 -6.48
N CYS A 91 -0.34 2.59 -6.97
CA CYS A 91 -1.52 2.44 -7.83
C CYS A 91 -1.21 1.66 -9.11
N ASP A 92 -0.09 1.95 -9.77
CA ASP A 92 0.33 1.25 -10.98
C ASP A 92 0.62 -0.25 -10.72
N ALA A 93 1.17 -0.57 -9.56
CA ALA A 93 1.38 -1.96 -9.17
C ALA A 93 0.05 -2.70 -8.91
N ILE A 94 -0.88 -2.10 -8.19
CA ILE A 94 -2.22 -2.67 -7.96
C ILE A 94 -2.99 -2.80 -9.27
N SER A 95 -2.98 -1.77 -10.10
CA SER A 95 -3.59 -1.77 -11.44
C SER A 95 -3.12 -2.97 -12.28
N ARG A 96 -1.80 -3.17 -12.34
CA ARG A 96 -1.19 -4.30 -13.05
C ARG A 96 -1.58 -5.65 -12.43
N ASN A 97 -1.52 -5.76 -11.10
CA ASN A 97 -1.76 -7.02 -10.40
C ASN A 97 -3.21 -7.48 -10.51
N LEU A 98 -4.16 -6.55 -10.44
CA LEU A 98 -5.59 -6.84 -10.54
C LEU A 98 -6.15 -6.79 -11.97
N GLY A 99 -5.38 -6.27 -12.94
CA GLY A 99 -5.89 -6.03 -14.29
C GLY A 99 -6.94 -4.92 -14.37
N ILE A 100 -7.00 -4.03 -13.38
CA ILE A 100 -7.94 -2.91 -13.30
C ILE A 100 -7.21 -1.64 -13.75
N ALA A 101 -7.75 -0.94 -14.74
CA ALA A 101 -7.16 0.32 -15.20
C ALA A 101 -7.13 1.36 -14.06
N TYR A 102 -6.02 2.09 -13.96
CA TYR A 102 -5.92 3.19 -13.00
C TYR A 102 -6.93 4.28 -13.33
N ASP A 103 -7.76 4.61 -12.36
CA ASP A 103 -8.67 5.75 -12.38
C ASP A 103 -8.55 6.50 -11.05
N PRO A 104 -8.14 7.78 -11.04
CA PRO A 104 -7.98 8.56 -9.82
C PRO A 104 -9.29 8.78 -9.06
N GLU A 105 -10.44 8.60 -9.71
CA GLU A 105 -11.75 8.72 -9.07
C GLU A 105 -12.24 7.40 -8.46
N LEU A 106 -11.64 6.27 -8.83
CA LEU A 106 -12.02 4.97 -8.28
C LEU A 106 -11.59 4.89 -6.79
N PRO A 107 -12.53 4.61 -5.87
CA PRO A 107 -12.25 4.53 -4.44
C PRO A 107 -11.10 3.60 -4.05
N LEU A 108 -10.87 2.54 -4.84
CA LEU A 108 -9.72 1.64 -4.69
C LEU A 108 -8.39 2.41 -4.64
N PHE A 109 -8.17 3.35 -5.56
CA PHE A 109 -6.93 4.12 -5.69
C PHE A 109 -6.90 5.39 -4.81
N ARG A 110 -7.94 5.59 -3.99
CA ARG A 110 -8.09 6.73 -3.08
C ARG A 110 -7.91 6.36 -1.61
N GLY A 111 -7.40 5.15 -1.34
CA GLY A 111 -7.11 4.69 0.02
C GLY A 111 -8.29 4.06 0.76
N GLN A 112 -9.40 3.79 0.09
CA GLN A 112 -10.56 3.16 0.74
C GLN A 112 -10.26 1.72 1.17
N ILE A 113 -10.86 1.31 2.29
CA ILE A 113 -10.91 -0.07 2.77
C ILE A 113 -12.27 -0.65 2.36
N PHE A 114 -12.27 -1.89 1.92
CA PHE A 114 -13.46 -2.62 1.47
C PHE A 114 -13.63 -3.88 2.30
N THR A 115 -14.88 -4.20 2.61
CA THR A 115 -15.27 -5.49 3.19
C THR A 115 -15.10 -6.61 2.17
N GLY A 116 -15.00 -7.85 2.63
CA GLY A 116 -14.73 -9.00 1.77
C GLY A 116 -15.79 -9.23 0.68
N ASP A 117 -17.06 -8.97 0.96
CA ASP A 117 -18.14 -9.05 -0.01
C ASP A 117 -17.98 -8.01 -1.14
N VAL A 118 -17.67 -6.76 -0.78
CA VAL A 118 -17.41 -5.69 -1.75
C VAL A 118 -16.16 -5.97 -2.56
N ALA A 119 -15.11 -6.51 -1.91
CA ALA A 119 -13.84 -6.82 -2.55
C ALA A 119 -14.00 -7.94 -3.60
N VAL A 120 -14.75 -8.99 -3.30
CA VAL A 120 -15.04 -10.07 -4.25
C VAL A 120 -15.96 -9.58 -5.38
N ALA A 121 -17.01 -8.81 -5.05
CA ALA A 121 -17.93 -8.29 -6.05
C ALA A 121 -17.26 -7.36 -7.08
N ASN A 122 -16.20 -6.63 -6.67
CA ASN A 122 -15.46 -5.72 -7.54
C ASN A 122 -14.18 -6.34 -8.14
N GLY A 123 -13.91 -7.63 -7.90
CA GLY A 123 -12.73 -8.30 -8.43
C GLY A 123 -11.41 -7.88 -7.78
N TYR A 124 -11.43 -7.27 -6.59
CA TYR A 124 -10.23 -6.96 -5.82
C TYR A 124 -9.64 -8.18 -5.12
N ILE A 125 -10.49 -9.19 -4.91
CA ILE A 125 -10.17 -10.54 -4.43
C ILE A 125 -10.94 -11.53 -5.32
N ASP A 126 -10.32 -12.65 -5.68
CA ASP A 126 -10.91 -13.60 -6.63
C ASP A 126 -12.16 -14.29 -6.07
N GLN A 127 -12.11 -14.75 -4.82
CA GLN A 127 -13.23 -15.50 -4.26
C GLN A 127 -13.18 -15.67 -2.74
N PHE A 128 -14.32 -16.04 -2.17
CA PHE A 128 -14.36 -16.63 -0.82
C PHE A 128 -13.77 -18.03 -0.82
N GLY A 129 -13.15 -18.40 0.30
CA GLY A 129 -12.61 -19.75 0.48
C GLY A 129 -11.87 -19.90 1.80
N THR A 130 -11.50 -21.14 2.10
CA THR A 130 -10.73 -21.52 3.27
C THR A 130 -9.23 -21.50 2.99
N LEU A 131 -8.41 -21.58 4.04
CA LEU A 131 -6.97 -21.78 3.88
C LEU A 131 -6.68 -23.11 3.15
N GLU A 132 -7.49 -24.14 3.39
CA GLU A 132 -7.37 -25.43 2.72
C GLU A 132 -7.60 -25.29 1.20
N ASP A 133 -8.58 -24.49 0.78
CA ASP A 133 -8.84 -24.23 -0.65
C ASP A 133 -7.64 -23.51 -1.31
N ALA A 134 -7.05 -22.54 -0.62
CA ALA A 134 -5.86 -21.85 -1.10
C ALA A 134 -4.65 -22.81 -1.23
N VAL A 135 -4.44 -23.67 -0.24
CA VAL A 135 -3.38 -24.70 -0.27
C VAL A 135 -3.60 -25.70 -1.41
N LYS A 136 -4.83 -26.21 -1.58
CA LYS A 136 -5.18 -27.13 -2.68
C LYS A 136 -4.90 -26.50 -4.03
N TRP A 137 -5.25 -25.22 -4.19
CA TRP A 137 -4.98 -24.51 -5.45
C TRP A 137 -3.48 -24.41 -5.73
N VAL A 138 -2.66 -24.03 -4.74
CA VAL A 138 -1.19 -23.93 -4.89
C VAL A 138 -0.58 -25.28 -5.28
N LEU A 139 -1.01 -26.36 -4.62
CA LEU A 139 -0.52 -27.71 -4.91
C LEU A 139 -0.90 -28.15 -6.34
N ALA A 140 -2.11 -27.82 -6.79
CA ALA A 140 -2.54 -28.10 -8.16
C ALA A 140 -1.67 -27.35 -9.18
N GLN A 141 -1.39 -26.04 -8.94
CA GLN A 141 -0.51 -25.27 -9.82
C GLN A 141 0.93 -25.81 -9.87
N ALA A 142 1.48 -26.20 -8.72
CA ALA A 142 2.81 -26.80 -8.64
C ALA A 142 2.89 -28.12 -9.44
N THR A 143 1.82 -28.91 -9.42
CA THR A 143 1.74 -30.14 -10.20
C THR A 143 1.70 -29.86 -11.70
N VAL A 144 0.87 -28.90 -12.16
CA VAL A 144 0.79 -28.49 -13.56
C VAL A 144 2.14 -27.98 -14.05
N ARG A 145 2.80 -27.11 -13.29
CA ARG A 145 4.13 -26.59 -13.63
C ARG A 145 5.15 -27.72 -13.80
N LYS A 146 5.16 -28.69 -12.90
CA LYS A 146 6.07 -29.84 -12.95
C LYS A 146 5.84 -30.70 -14.17
N VAL A 147 4.58 -30.90 -14.58
CA VAL A 147 4.22 -31.60 -15.80
C VAL A 147 4.69 -30.85 -17.04
N ASN A 148 4.43 -29.55 -17.12
CA ASN A 148 4.86 -28.71 -18.23
C ASN A 148 6.40 -28.71 -18.42
N GLU A 149 7.15 -28.57 -17.29
CA GLU A 149 8.61 -28.66 -17.31
C GLU A 149 9.12 -30.03 -17.78
N MET A 150 8.41 -31.10 -17.46
CA MET A 150 8.78 -32.49 -17.86
C MET A 150 8.55 -32.74 -19.35
N TYR A 151 7.51 -32.14 -19.94
CA TYR A 151 7.13 -32.36 -21.33
C TYR A 151 7.51 -31.20 -22.28
N ASN A 152 8.21 -30.16 -21.80
CA ASN A 152 8.60 -28.96 -22.57
C ASN A 152 7.44 -28.25 -23.27
N ILE A 153 6.27 -28.16 -22.64
CA ILE A 153 5.06 -27.48 -23.14
C ILE A 153 4.70 -26.28 -22.30
#